data_d1c8f74b622a9e9ef8a7aa69c79e6f73
#
_entry.id   d1c8f74b622a9e9ef8a7aa69c79e6f73
#
_cell.length_a   1.000
_cell.length_b   1.000
_cell.length_c   1.000
_cell.angle_alpha   90.00
_cell.angle_beta   90.00
_cell.angle_gamma   90.00
#
_symmetry.space_group_name_H-M   'P 1'
#
loop_
_entity.id
_entity.type
_entity.pdbx_description
1 polymer ?
#
loop_
_entity_poly.entity_id
_entity_poly.type
_entity_poly.pdbx_seq_one_letter_code
_entity_poly.pdbx_strand_id
1 'polypeptide(L)'
;MAKSAKEVREKFAEEDMYCEIYEHENGCISIEIEWGDWKHDHAYSDHLMREMGYDCTDEQVTEENGSDCYSSVHFYEKMED
;
A
#
# COMPACT_ATOMS: atom_id res chain seq x y z
N MET A 1 -7.83 -11.05 12.20
CA MET A 1 -6.50 -10.71 12.72
C MET A 1 -5.58 -10.28 11.60
N ALA A 2 -4.91 -9.16 11.77
CA ALA A 2 -4.05 -8.62 10.72
C ALA A 2 -2.77 -9.45 10.55
N LYS A 3 -2.36 -9.63 9.29
CA LYS A 3 -1.12 -10.30 8.97
C LYS A 3 0.08 -9.43 9.34
N SER A 4 1.25 -10.05 9.50
CA SER A 4 2.47 -9.30 9.78
C SER A 4 2.97 -8.57 8.54
N ALA A 5 3.85 -7.59 8.73
CA ALA A 5 4.47 -6.87 7.61
C ALA A 5 5.21 -7.82 6.68
N LYS A 6 5.84 -8.86 7.24
CA LYS A 6 6.51 -9.87 6.45
C LYS A 6 5.53 -10.59 5.54
N GLU A 7 4.38 -10.98 6.07
CA GLU A 7 3.35 -11.66 5.28
C GLU A 7 2.76 -10.74 4.21
N VAL A 8 2.63 -9.46 4.52
CA VAL A 8 2.18 -8.46 3.55
C VAL A 8 3.17 -8.38 2.39
N ARG A 9 4.46 -8.29 2.68
CA ARG A 9 5.48 -8.23 1.64
C ARG A 9 5.48 -9.49 0.78
N GLU A 10 5.34 -10.65 1.41
CA GLU A 10 5.28 -11.92 0.68
C GLU A 10 4.08 -11.99 -0.25
N LYS A 11 2.93 -11.53 0.21
CA LYS A 11 1.72 -11.52 -0.61
C LYS A 11 1.86 -10.59 -1.81
N PHE A 12 2.40 -9.40 -1.60
CA PHE A 12 2.60 -8.45 -2.69
C PHE A 12 3.62 -8.96 -3.71
N ALA A 13 4.68 -9.59 -3.25
CA ALA A 13 5.65 -10.21 -4.15
C ALA A 13 5.03 -11.35 -4.96
N GLU A 14 4.18 -12.13 -4.33
CA GLU A 14 3.47 -13.23 -4.99
C GLU A 14 2.54 -12.73 -6.09
N GLU A 15 1.97 -11.54 -5.92
CA GLU A 15 1.07 -10.93 -6.88
C GLU A 15 1.78 -10.03 -7.89
N ASP A 16 3.11 -10.05 -7.89
CA ASP A 16 3.93 -9.21 -8.78
C ASP A 16 3.62 -7.71 -8.67
N MET A 17 3.30 -7.26 -7.47
CA MET A 17 3.03 -5.85 -7.23
C MET A 17 4.33 -5.09 -7.03
N TYR A 18 4.59 -4.12 -7.90
CA TYR A 18 5.78 -3.27 -7.80
C TYR A 18 5.47 -2.06 -6.91
N CYS A 19 5.81 -2.19 -5.65
CA CYS A 19 5.57 -1.11 -4.70
C CYS A 19 6.56 -1.21 -3.55
N GLU A 20 6.68 -0.12 -2.80
CA GLU A 20 7.51 -0.11 -1.61
C GLU A 20 6.60 -0.17 -0.39
N ILE A 21 6.96 -1.03 0.53
CA ILE A 21 6.16 -1.29 1.73
C ILE A 21 6.96 -0.87 2.95
N TYR A 22 6.40 0.04 3.74
CA TYR A 22 7.05 0.56 4.93
C TYR A 22 6.25 0.16 6.16
N GLU A 23 6.93 -0.40 7.13
CA GLU A 23 6.33 -0.72 8.41
C GLU A 23 6.59 0.43 9.38
N HIS A 24 5.55 0.87 10.04
CA HIS A 24 5.63 1.97 11.01
C HIS A 24 5.42 1.45 12.42
N GLU A 25 5.70 2.30 13.40
CA GLU A 25 5.37 1.99 14.78
C GLU A 25 3.86 1.74 14.89
N ASN A 26 3.44 1.02 15.88
CA ASN A 26 2.05 0.65 16.11
C ASN A 26 1.48 -0.34 15.09
N GLY A 27 2.33 -0.92 14.25
CA GLY A 27 1.89 -1.91 13.28
C GLY A 27 1.18 -1.35 12.06
N CYS A 28 1.23 -0.04 11.87
CA CYS A 28 0.70 0.58 10.66
C CYS A 28 1.65 0.34 9.50
N ILE A 29 1.10 0.29 8.30
CA ILE A 29 1.87 0.06 7.08
C ILE A 29 1.53 1.13 6.06
N SER A 30 2.53 1.64 5.36
CA SER A 30 2.29 2.49 4.20
C SER A 30 2.83 1.81 2.95
N ILE A 31 2.14 1.99 1.84
CA ILE A 31 2.51 1.41 0.56
C ILE A 31 2.63 2.53 -0.46
N GLU A 32 3.82 2.63 -1.06
CA GLU A 32 4.10 3.62 -2.08
C GLU A 32 4.15 2.96 -3.45
N ILE A 33 3.39 3.49 -4.39
CA ILE A 33 3.39 3.02 -5.78
C ILE A 33 3.77 4.20 -6.66
N GLU A 34 4.82 4.02 -7.46
CA GLU A 34 5.29 5.03 -8.38
C GLU A 34 4.65 4.84 -9.75
N TRP A 35 4.03 5.87 -10.25
CA TRP A 35 3.47 6.15 -11.59
C TRP A 35 2.94 4.97 -12.44
N GLY A 36 2.52 5.27 -13.66
CA GLY A 36 1.94 4.29 -14.57
C GLY A 36 0.46 4.10 -14.31
N ASP A 37 0.02 2.86 -14.25
CA ASP A 37 -1.37 2.53 -13.95
C ASP A 37 -1.65 2.47 -12.46
N TRP A 38 -1.02 3.36 -11.74
CA TRP A 38 -1.05 3.41 -10.29
C TRP A 38 -2.46 3.34 -9.68
N LYS A 39 -3.44 3.89 -10.36
CA LYS A 39 -4.82 3.86 -9.86
C LYS A 39 -5.35 2.45 -9.73
N HIS A 40 -5.03 1.63 -10.72
CA HIS A 40 -5.44 0.23 -10.69
C HIS A 40 -4.64 -0.54 -9.65
N ASP A 41 -3.35 -0.24 -9.57
CA ASP A 41 -2.47 -0.91 -8.62
C ASP A 41 -2.91 -0.62 -7.19
N HIS A 42 -3.26 0.63 -6.88
CA HIS A 42 -3.74 0.98 -5.54
C HIS A 42 -5.10 0.36 -5.23
N ALA A 43 -5.99 0.26 -6.22
CA ALA A 43 -7.26 -0.41 -6.01
C ALA A 43 -7.04 -1.87 -5.62
N TYR A 44 -6.10 -2.50 -6.29
CA TYR A 44 -5.76 -3.89 -6.00
C TYR A 44 -5.02 -4.03 -4.67
N SER A 45 -4.10 -3.12 -4.39
CA SER A 45 -3.38 -3.16 -3.12
C SER A 45 -4.33 -2.96 -1.93
N ASP A 46 -5.30 -2.06 -2.06
CA ASP A 46 -6.32 -1.87 -1.02
C ASP A 46 -7.11 -3.15 -0.79
N HIS A 47 -7.45 -3.85 -1.87
CA HIS A 47 -8.15 -5.12 -1.77
C HIS A 47 -7.31 -6.17 -1.04
N LEU A 48 -6.05 -6.30 -1.41
CA LEU A 48 -5.14 -7.25 -0.76
C LEU A 48 -4.95 -6.92 0.72
N MET A 49 -4.77 -5.64 1.02
CA MET A 49 -4.59 -5.22 2.40
C MET A 49 -5.83 -5.50 3.25
N ARG A 50 -7.00 -5.28 2.67
CA ARG A 50 -8.26 -5.57 3.37
C ARG A 50 -8.40 -7.05 3.68
N GLU A 51 -8.02 -7.91 2.74
CA GLU A 51 -8.01 -9.34 2.97
C GLU A 51 -7.05 -9.76 4.06
N MET A 52 -5.98 -9.00 4.24
CA MET A 52 -4.97 -9.28 5.27
C MET A 52 -5.25 -8.60 6.60
N GLY A 53 -6.41 -7.94 6.73
CA GLY A 53 -6.82 -7.35 7.99
C GLY A 53 -6.41 -5.90 8.19
N TYR A 54 -6.24 -5.15 7.10
CA TYR A 54 -5.88 -3.74 7.14
C TYR A 54 -6.93 -2.88 6.43
N ASP A 55 -7.07 -1.65 6.89
CA ASP A 55 -7.97 -0.70 6.28
C ASP A 55 -7.20 0.56 5.90
N CYS A 56 -7.52 1.13 4.75
CA CYS A 56 -6.85 2.34 4.28
C CYS A 56 -7.38 3.55 5.05
N THR A 57 -6.50 4.29 5.70
CA THR A 57 -6.89 5.41 6.54
C THR A 57 -6.53 6.76 5.93
N ASP A 58 -5.60 6.79 4.99
CA ASP A 58 -5.18 8.02 4.34
C ASP A 58 -4.47 7.71 3.03
N GLU A 59 -4.48 8.68 2.13
CA GLU A 59 -3.76 8.57 0.88
C GLU A 59 -3.12 9.91 0.54
N GLN A 60 -1.92 9.87 -0.01
CA GLN A 60 -1.20 11.07 -0.43
C GLN A 60 -0.66 10.85 -1.84
N VAL A 61 -0.90 11.82 -2.71
CA VAL A 61 -0.40 11.78 -4.08
C VAL A 61 0.61 12.91 -4.24
N THR A 62 1.79 12.57 -4.72
CA THR A 62 2.85 13.52 -4.96
C THR A 62 3.16 13.59 -6.45
N GLU A 63 3.10 14.79 -7.01
CA GLU A 63 3.51 15.04 -8.39
C GLU A 63 4.91 15.63 -8.35
N GLU A 64 5.80 15.09 -9.16
CA GLU A 64 7.14 15.67 -9.26
C GLU A 64 7.27 16.60 -10.45
N ASN A 65 7.41 17.91 -10.16
CA ASN A 65 7.88 18.93 -11.10
C ASN A 65 7.26 18.95 -12.49
N GLY A 66 5.94 18.76 -12.57
CA GLY A 66 5.26 18.85 -13.85
C GLY A 66 5.60 17.77 -14.84
N SER A 67 6.34 16.76 -14.43
CA SER A 67 6.59 15.57 -15.25
C SER A 67 5.43 14.58 -15.06
N ASP A 68 5.35 13.60 -15.94
CA ASP A 68 4.32 12.56 -15.82
C ASP A 68 4.62 11.55 -14.73
N CYS A 69 5.51 11.88 -13.82
CA CYS A 69 5.89 11.00 -12.73
C CYS A 69 5.10 11.33 -11.47
N TYR A 70 4.33 10.38 -11.03
CA TYR A 70 3.53 10.49 -9.81
C TYR A 70 3.97 9.41 -8.85
N SER A 71 3.92 9.74 -7.57
CA SER A 71 3.95 8.69 -6.57
C SER A 71 2.72 8.84 -5.70
N SER A 72 2.20 7.73 -5.24
CA SER A 72 1.02 7.71 -4.40
C SER A 72 1.31 6.81 -3.21
N VAL A 73 1.00 7.29 -2.01
CA VAL A 73 1.22 6.54 -0.79
C VAL A 73 -0.11 6.34 -0.09
N HIS A 74 -0.43 5.11 0.21
CA HIS A 74 -1.61 4.76 0.98
C HIS A 74 -1.17 4.29 2.36
N PHE A 75 -1.85 4.77 3.37
CA PHE A 75 -1.58 4.40 4.77
C PHE A 75 -2.65 3.44 5.26
N TYR A 76 -2.22 2.41 5.95
CA TYR A 76 -3.10 1.34 6.42
C TYR A 76 -2.96 1.13 7.91
N GLU A 77 -4.08 0.90 8.56
CA GLU A 77 -4.10 0.53 9.97
C GLU A 77 -4.74 -0.84 10.10
N LYS A 78 -4.35 -1.56 11.14
CA LYS A 78 -4.96 -2.86 11.43
C LYS A 78 -6.42 -2.66 11.77
N MET A 79 -7.27 -3.45 11.16
CA MET A 79 -8.69 -3.44 11.50
C MET A 79 -8.88 -4.12 12.85
N GLU A 80 -9.78 -3.55 13.65
CA GLU A 80 -10.14 -4.18 14.91
C GLU A 80 -11.08 -5.35 14.65
N ASP A 81 -10.85 -6.41 15.35
CA ASP A 81 -11.73 -7.58 15.29
C ASP A 81 -13.03 -7.35 16.05
#